data_3cad17444147d9ab24cec993a1fec76d
#
_entry.id   3cad17444147d9ab24cec993a1fec76d
#
_cell.length_a   1.000
_cell.length_b   1.000
_cell.length_c   1.000
_cell.angle_alpha   90.00
_cell.angle_beta   90.00
_cell.angle_gamma   90.00
#
_symmetry.space_group_name_H-M   'P 1'
#
loop_
_entity.id
_entity.type
_entity.pdbx_description
1 polymer ?
#
loop_
_entity_poly.entity_id
_entity_poly.type
_entity_poly.pdbx_seq_one_letter_code
_entity_poly.pdbx_strand_id
1 'polypeptide(L)'
;MQNYHETDPEFAELFDHFAFDEVVNEPGQQLEPVTHHMAVLATLLGCQGKEEFAEELPRALDAGLTPVMVKEIVYQAVDYLGIGRVRPFLDLTNEELERRGVALPLEPQATTTMDDRLKKGAQAQATIFGPQMLEAWKAGHINRWLAANCFGDYYTRTGLSLAQREMITFFFLAAQGGCEPQLTSHAKGNMNLGNDKDFLVRVVSQCLPYIGYPRSLNAIACINKAAEG
;
A
#
# COMPACT_ATOMS: atom_id res chain seq x y z
N MET A 1 17.15 18.76 4.02
CA MET A 1 15.73 19.15 4.19
C MET A 1 15.60 20.37 5.07
N GLN A 2 14.60 21.23 4.83
CA GLN A 2 14.30 22.33 5.75
C GLN A 2 13.88 21.73 7.09
N ASN A 3 14.49 22.23 8.17
CA ASN A 3 14.10 21.83 9.51
C ASN A 3 12.92 22.71 9.96
N TYR A 4 11.70 22.18 9.84
CA TYR A 4 10.47 22.91 10.21
C TYR A 4 10.44 23.31 11.69
N HIS A 5 11.12 22.59 12.56
CA HIS A 5 11.27 23.00 13.98
C HIS A 5 12.02 24.30 14.14
N GLU A 6 12.87 24.68 13.16
CA GLU A 6 13.60 25.96 13.18
C GLU A 6 12.86 27.06 12.41
N THR A 7 12.22 26.69 11.28
CA THR A 7 11.58 27.69 10.40
C THR A 7 10.11 27.92 10.72
N ASP A 8 9.39 26.88 11.15
CA ASP A 8 7.94 26.85 11.36
C ASP A 8 7.59 26.07 12.65
N PRO A 9 8.09 26.47 13.85
CA PRO A 9 8.03 25.67 15.07
C PRO A 9 6.60 25.36 15.53
N GLU A 10 5.68 26.30 15.42
CA GLU A 10 4.27 26.11 15.79
C GLU A 10 3.59 25.03 14.89
N PHE A 11 3.84 25.09 13.58
CA PHE A 11 3.36 24.07 12.64
C PHE A 11 3.94 22.69 12.96
N ALA A 12 5.26 22.60 13.17
CA ALA A 12 5.94 21.36 13.48
C ALA A 12 5.40 20.72 14.78
N GLU A 13 5.20 21.53 15.84
CA GLU A 13 4.64 21.06 17.11
C GLU A 13 3.22 20.51 16.93
N LEU A 14 2.34 21.21 16.20
CA LEU A 14 0.98 20.77 15.93
C LEU A 14 0.94 19.47 15.11
N PHE A 15 1.76 19.38 14.07
CA PHE A 15 1.82 18.19 13.22
C PHE A 15 2.38 16.99 13.98
N ASP A 16 3.48 17.16 14.69
CA ASP A 16 4.14 16.08 15.44
C ASP A 16 3.23 15.55 16.55
N HIS A 17 2.59 16.45 17.30
CA HIS A 17 1.64 16.05 18.33
C HIS A 17 0.48 15.23 17.72
N PHE A 18 -0.09 15.71 16.61
CA PHE A 18 -1.19 15.00 15.96
C PHE A 18 -0.75 13.65 15.36
N ALA A 19 0.33 13.64 14.58
CA ALA A 19 0.75 12.47 13.81
C ALA A 19 1.45 11.40 14.66
N PHE A 20 2.29 11.81 15.61
CA PHE A 20 3.19 10.91 16.36
C PHE A 20 2.80 10.71 17.83
N ASP A 21 1.77 11.42 18.32
CA ASP A 21 1.26 11.24 19.67
C ASP A 21 -0.26 10.92 19.66
N GLU A 22 -1.11 11.84 19.19
CA GLU A 22 -2.57 11.69 19.29
C GLU A 22 -3.07 10.49 18.44
N VAL A 23 -2.75 10.46 17.14
CA VAL A 23 -3.26 9.44 16.21
C VAL A 23 -2.71 8.05 16.53
N VAL A 24 -1.42 7.94 16.85
CA VAL A 24 -0.79 6.63 17.11
C VAL A 24 -1.19 6.02 18.45
N ASN A 25 -1.59 6.86 19.41
CA ASN A 25 -2.01 6.45 20.74
C ASN A 25 -3.53 6.42 20.94
N GLU A 26 -4.33 6.76 19.91
CA GLU A 26 -5.80 6.73 20.02
C GLU A 26 -6.29 5.35 20.52
N PRO A 27 -7.06 5.28 21.62
CA PRO A 27 -7.47 4.02 22.20
C PRO A 27 -8.19 3.09 21.21
N GLY A 28 -7.69 1.87 21.06
CA GLY A 28 -8.23 0.87 20.15
C GLY A 28 -7.86 1.06 18.67
N GLN A 29 -7.07 2.09 18.34
CA GLN A 29 -6.63 2.36 16.97
C GLN A 29 -5.15 2.04 16.74
N GLN A 30 -4.44 1.51 17.73
CA GLN A 30 -3.04 1.13 17.62
C GLN A 30 -2.84 0.01 16.60
N LEU A 31 -1.71 0.05 15.91
CA LEU A 31 -1.26 -0.96 14.96
C LEU A 31 0.11 -1.52 15.37
N GLU A 32 0.38 -2.75 14.96
CA GLU A 32 1.75 -3.27 14.99
C GLU A 32 2.67 -2.39 14.12
N PRO A 33 3.89 -2.08 14.58
CA PRO A 33 4.79 -1.14 13.89
C PRO A 33 5.01 -1.46 12.42
N VAL A 34 5.23 -2.72 12.07
CA VAL A 34 5.41 -3.16 10.67
C VAL A 34 4.18 -2.83 9.83
N THR A 35 2.98 -3.09 10.34
CA THR A 35 1.72 -2.78 9.65
C THR A 35 1.52 -1.29 9.46
N HIS A 36 1.78 -0.49 10.50
CA HIS A 36 1.71 0.97 10.46
C HIS A 36 2.60 1.53 9.35
N HIS A 37 3.88 1.21 9.38
CA HIS A 37 4.85 1.73 8.40
C HIS A 37 4.58 1.24 6.97
N MET A 38 4.12 -0.01 6.79
CA MET A 38 3.67 -0.49 5.47
C MET A 38 2.54 0.37 4.90
N ALA A 39 1.54 0.68 5.71
CA ALA A 39 0.40 1.49 5.30
C ALA A 39 0.80 2.94 5.00
N VAL A 40 1.67 3.53 5.83
CA VAL A 40 2.19 4.90 5.61
C VAL A 40 2.99 4.97 4.31
N LEU A 41 3.93 4.05 4.07
CA LEU A 41 4.70 4.01 2.80
C LEU A 41 3.78 3.87 1.57
N ALA A 42 2.77 2.98 1.64
CA ALA A 42 1.78 2.84 0.56
C ALA A 42 0.96 4.11 0.36
N THR A 43 0.56 4.76 1.43
CA THR A 43 -0.15 6.04 1.43
C THR A 43 0.67 7.14 0.75
N LEU A 44 1.94 7.27 1.14
CA LEU A 44 2.85 8.28 0.57
C LEU A 44 3.12 8.05 -0.92
N LEU A 45 3.24 6.80 -1.36
CA LEU A 45 3.26 6.46 -2.79
C LEU A 45 1.98 6.94 -3.49
N GLY A 46 0.80 6.67 -2.92
CA GLY A 46 -0.50 7.04 -3.49
C GLY A 46 -0.71 8.54 -3.63
N CYS A 47 -0.34 9.33 -2.61
CA CYS A 47 -0.46 10.79 -2.64
C CYS A 47 0.75 11.50 -3.25
N GLN A 48 1.78 10.78 -3.71
CA GLN A 48 3.01 11.32 -4.28
C GLN A 48 3.84 12.15 -3.28
N GLY A 49 3.78 11.79 -2.01
CA GLY A 49 4.53 12.42 -0.90
C GLY A 49 5.98 11.93 -0.88
N LYS A 50 6.78 12.34 -1.85
CA LYS A 50 8.15 11.84 -2.06
C LYS A 50 9.08 12.23 -0.90
N GLU A 51 8.98 13.44 -0.43
CA GLU A 51 9.80 13.98 0.65
C GLU A 51 9.50 13.24 1.96
N GLU A 52 8.23 13.07 2.28
CA GLU A 52 7.78 12.32 3.46
C GLU A 52 8.12 10.84 3.36
N PHE A 53 8.08 10.25 2.15
CA PHE A 53 8.51 8.87 1.93
C PHE A 53 10.01 8.70 2.24
N ALA A 54 10.85 9.66 1.89
CA ALA A 54 12.28 9.62 2.20
C ALA A 54 12.57 9.70 3.71
N GLU A 55 11.71 10.39 4.48
CA GLU A 55 11.78 10.44 5.94
C GLU A 55 11.22 9.16 6.60
N GLU A 56 10.14 8.61 6.03
CA GLU A 56 9.46 7.44 6.59
C GLU A 56 10.20 6.13 6.32
N LEU A 57 10.84 6.00 5.16
CA LEU A 57 11.51 4.78 4.75
C LEU A 57 12.59 4.29 5.75
N PRO A 58 13.49 5.14 6.27
CA PRO A 58 14.40 4.74 7.34
C PRO A 58 13.69 4.24 8.58
N ARG A 59 12.63 4.92 9.04
CA ARG A 59 11.83 4.54 10.20
C ARG A 59 11.17 3.18 10.00
N ALA A 60 10.62 2.94 8.81
CA ALA A 60 10.01 1.67 8.45
C ALA A 60 11.02 0.49 8.51
N LEU A 61 12.23 0.69 7.98
CA LEU A 61 13.30 -0.30 8.04
C LEU A 61 13.76 -0.54 9.49
N ASP A 62 13.87 0.49 10.32
CA ASP A 62 14.23 0.40 11.73
C ASP A 62 13.14 -0.29 12.57
N ALA A 63 11.87 -0.13 12.17
CA ALA A 63 10.72 -0.80 12.79
C ALA A 63 10.56 -2.28 12.38
N GLY A 64 11.40 -2.77 11.46
CA GLY A 64 11.45 -4.19 11.10
C GLY A 64 10.91 -4.55 9.71
N LEU A 65 10.55 -3.58 8.85
CA LEU A 65 10.32 -3.88 7.45
C LEU A 65 11.62 -4.36 6.82
N THR A 66 11.56 -5.50 6.13
CA THR A 66 12.73 -6.01 5.41
C THR A 66 12.93 -5.25 4.10
N PRO A 67 14.15 -5.21 3.54
CA PRO A 67 14.42 -4.67 2.22
C PRO A 67 13.51 -5.26 1.13
N VAL A 68 13.20 -6.57 1.22
CA VAL A 68 12.27 -7.24 0.32
C VAL A 68 10.87 -6.67 0.45
N MET A 69 10.33 -6.53 1.67
CA MET A 69 8.99 -5.97 1.89
C MET A 69 8.84 -4.57 1.30
N VAL A 70 9.82 -3.69 1.55
CA VAL A 70 9.80 -2.32 1.00
C VAL A 70 9.82 -2.35 -0.52
N LYS A 71 10.68 -3.17 -1.14
CA LYS A 71 10.72 -3.32 -2.60
C LYS A 71 9.39 -3.82 -3.17
N GLU A 72 8.76 -4.80 -2.52
CA GLU A 72 7.48 -5.34 -2.95
C GLU A 72 6.34 -4.30 -2.86
N ILE A 73 6.35 -3.41 -1.85
CA ILE A 73 5.42 -2.28 -1.78
C ILE A 73 5.60 -1.36 -2.98
N VAL A 74 6.84 -0.96 -3.29
CA VAL A 74 7.12 -0.06 -4.41
C VAL A 74 6.85 -0.72 -5.77
N TYR A 75 7.20 -1.99 -5.94
CA TYR A 75 6.94 -2.72 -7.19
C TYR A 75 5.44 -2.82 -7.48
N GLN A 76 4.63 -3.24 -6.49
CA GLN A 76 3.19 -3.38 -6.67
C GLN A 76 2.49 -2.05 -6.95
N ALA A 77 3.03 -0.93 -6.45
CA ALA A 77 2.48 0.39 -6.71
C ALA A 77 2.45 0.75 -8.21
N VAL A 78 3.30 0.13 -9.04
CA VAL A 78 3.34 0.37 -10.50
C VAL A 78 2.01 0.04 -11.17
N ASP A 79 1.32 -1.02 -10.73
CA ASP A 79 0.06 -1.45 -11.32
C ASP A 79 -1.11 -0.48 -11.05
N TYR A 80 -1.03 0.28 -9.97
CA TYR A 80 -2.09 1.19 -9.51
C TYR A 80 -1.80 2.65 -9.80
N LEU A 81 -0.54 3.04 -9.80
CA LEU A 81 -0.11 4.43 -9.91
C LEU A 81 0.62 4.72 -11.23
N GLY A 82 1.12 3.67 -11.89
CA GLY A 82 1.92 3.77 -13.10
C GLY A 82 3.38 4.14 -12.84
N ILE A 83 4.28 3.69 -13.72
CA ILE A 83 5.74 3.86 -13.56
C ILE A 83 6.15 5.35 -13.48
N GLY A 84 5.42 6.24 -14.15
CA GLY A 84 5.72 7.67 -14.13
C GLY A 84 5.64 8.30 -12.73
N ARG A 85 4.78 7.75 -11.86
CA ARG A 85 4.66 8.19 -10.47
C ARG A 85 5.56 7.39 -9.53
N VAL A 86 5.82 6.12 -9.80
CA VAL A 86 6.50 5.21 -8.87
C VAL A 86 8.02 5.27 -8.97
N ARG A 87 8.58 5.58 -10.16
CA ARG A 87 10.02 5.57 -10.39
C ARG A 87 10.83 6.38 -9.36
N PRO A 88 10.45 7.62 -9.00
CA PRO A 88 11.22 8.40 -8.02
C PRO A 88 11.29 7.73 -6.63
N PHE A 89 10.27 6.97 -6.24
CA PHE A 89 10.26 6.23 -4.97
C PHE A 89 11.13 4.97 -5.03
N LEU A 90 11.21 4.32 -6.19
CA LEU A 90 12.13 3.21 -6.40
C LEU A 90 13.59 3.67 -6.30
N ASP A 91 13.90 4.83 -6.88
CA ASP A 91 15.23 5.43 -6.80
C ASP A 91 15.61 5.74 -5.34
N LEU A 92 14.72 6.42 -4.58
CA LEU A 92 14.90 6.67 -3.15
C LEU A 92 15.08 5.38 -2.33
N THR A 93 14.30 4.35 -2.66
CA THR A 93 14.40 3.06 -1.97
C THR A 93 15.77 2.41 -2.21
N ASN A 94 16.29 2.46 -3.45
CA ASN A 94 17.61 1.93 -3.76
C ASN A 94 18.71 2.70 -3.02
N GLU A 95 18.67 4.03 -3.05
CA GLU A 95 19.62 4.90 -2.36
C GLU A 95 19.67 4.60 -0.85
N GLU A 96 18.52 4.46 -0.19
CA GLU A 96 18.47 4.15 1.24
C GLU A 96 18.99 2.74 1.57
N LEU A 97 18.65 1.74 0.74
CA LEU A 97 19.14 0.38 0.94
C LEU A 97 20.68 0.31 0.74
N GLU A 98 21.21 0.97 -0.28
CA GLU A 98 22.66 1.07 -0.51
C GLU A 98 23.35 1.81 0.65
N ARG A 99 22.78 2.90 1.15
CA ARG A 99 23.29 3.64 2.33
C ARG A 99 23.37 2.75 3.57
N ARG A 100 22.46 1.78 3.72
CA ARG A 100 22.47 0.78 4.79
C ARG A 100 23.37 -0.42 4.52
N GLY A 101 24.10 -0.43 3.40
CA GLY A 101 24.98 -1.52 3.02
C GLY A 101 24.27 -2.78 2.52
N VAL A 102 23.00 -2.66 2.12
CA VAL A 102 22.25 -3.77 1.52
C VAL A 102 22.70 -3.96 0.07
N ALA A 103 23.18 -5.16 -0.25
CA ALA A 103 23.59 -5.49 -1.61
C ALA A 103 22.38 -5.55 -2.56
N LEU A 104 22.48 -4.89 -3.71
CA LEU A 104 21.50 -4.95 -4.78
C LEU A 104 22.09 -5.67 -6.01
N PRO A 105 21.30 -6.42 -6.81
CA PRO A 105 19.86 -6.68 -6.62
C PRO A 105 19.57 -7.62 -5.44
N LEU A 106 18.35 -7.50 -4.87
CA LEU A 106 17.86 -8.48 -3.90
C LEU A 106 17.51 -9.80 -4.59
N GLU A 107 17.45 -10.89 -3.81
CA GLU A 107 17.01 -12.18 -4.32
C GLU A 107 15.63 -12.08 -4.99
N PRO A 108 15.43 -12.73 -6.16
CA PRO A 108 14.17 -12.70 -6.88
C PRO A 108 12.99 -13.25 -6.07
N GLN A 109 11.85 -12.60 -6.13
CA GLN A 109 10.62 -13.00 -5.43
C GLN A 109 9.55 -13.56 -6.39
N ALA A 110 9.80 -13.60 -7.70
CA ALA A 110 8.85 -14.09 -8.70
C ALA A 110 8.55 -15.59 -8.52
N THR A 111 7.26 -15.94 -8.60
CA THR A 111 6.79 -17.35 -8.55
C THR A 111 6.11 -17.78 -9.84
N THR A 112 6.00 -16.88 -10.81
CA THR A 112 5.37 -17.11 -12.11
C THR A 112 6.37 -17.01 -13.26
N THR A 113 5.99 -17.57 -14.39
CA THR A 113 6.65 -17.44 -15.68
C THR A 113 5.69 -16.80 -16.68
N MET A 114 6.17 -16.42 -17.86
CA MET A 114 5.31 -15.89 -18.94
C MET A 114 4.24 -16.89 -19.38
N ASP A 115 4.47 -18.19 -19.20
CA ASP A 115 3.54 -19.26 -19.60
C ASP A 115 2.40 -19.47 -18.59
N ASP A 116 2.64 -19.26 -17.29
CA ASP A 116 1.67 -19.59 -16.24
C ASP A 116 1.08 -18.39 -15.49
N ARG A 117 1.63 -17.18 -15.71
CA ARG A 117 1.21 -15.95 -15.00
C ARG A 117 -0.28 -15.63 -15.12
N LEU A 118 -0.89 -15.84 -16.30
CA LEU A 118 -2.33 -15.60 -16.50
C LEU A 118 -3.18 -16.53 -15.62
N LYS A 119 -2.85 -17.82 -15.61
CA LYS A 119 -3.59 -18.82 -14.84
C LYS A 119 -3.44 -18.56 -13.34
N LYS A 120 -2.22 -18.33 -12.88
CA LYS A 120 -1.92 -18.06 -11.46
C LYS A 120 -2.53 -16.73 -11.01
N GLY A 121 -2.50 -15.71 -11.86
CA GLY A 121 -3.12 -14.41 -11.57
C GLY A 121 -4.64 -14.48 -11.50
N ALA A 122 -5.31 -15.20 -12.40
CA ALA A 122 -6.75 -15.44 -12.31
C ALA A 122 -7.11 -16.20 -11.02
N GLN A 123 -6.27 -17.14 -10.59
CA GLN A 123 -6.44 -17.84 -9.30
C GLN A 123 -6.25 -16.89 -8.11
N ALA A 124 -5.26 -16.00 -8.13
CA ALA A 124 -5.07 -14.99 -7.09
C ALA A 124 -6.27 -14.04 -7.00
N GLN A 125 -6.78 -13.54 -8.15
CA GLN A 125 -8.01 -12.75 -8.19
C GLN A 125 -9.21 -13.51 -7.59
N ALA A 126 -9.36 -14.79 -7.92
CA ALA A 126 -10.45 -15.60 -7.40
C ALA A 126 -10.35 -15.81 -5.89
N THR A 127 -9.14 -15.94 -5.36
CA THR A 127 -8.90 -16.04 -3.91
C THR A 127 -9.33 -14.76 -3.18
N ILE A 128 -9.12 -13.61 -3.78
CA ILE A 128 -9.43 -12.30 -3.18
C ILE A 128 -10.89 -11.92 -3.37
N PHE A 129 -11.41 -12.04 -4.60
CA PHE A 129 -12.70 -11.46 -5.01
C PHE A 129 -13.79 -12.49 -5.32
N GLY A 130 -13.47 -13.78 -5.26
CA GLY A 130 -14.41 -14.86 -5.50
C GLY A 130 -14.26 -15.57 -6.85
N PRO A 131 -14.88 -16.75 -7.01
CA PRO A 131 -14.63 -17.69 -8.11
C PRO A 131 -15.01 -17.13 -9.50
N GLN A 132 -15.89 -16.13 -9.59
CA GLN A 132 -16.25 -15.46 -10.84
C GLN A 132 -15.04 -14.82 -11.54
N MET A 133 -13.96 -14.53 -10.79
CA MET A 133 -12.74 -13.93 -11.34
C MET A 133 -11.90 -14.89 -12.17
N LEU A 134 -12.10 -16.21 -12.05
CA LEU A 134 -11.35 -17.22 -12.83
C LEU A 134 -11.46 -17.01 -14.35
N GLU A 135 -12.59 -16.46 -14.81
CA GLU A 135 -12.88 -16.25 -16.23
C GLU A 135 -12.98 -14.76 -16.62
N ALA A 136 -12.84 -13.83 -15.65
CA ALA A 136 -13.00 -12.39 -15.87
C ALA A 136 -12.02 -11.81 -16.91
N TRP A 137 -10.84 -12.42 -17.05
CA TRP A 137 -9.83 -12.05 -18.04
C TRP A 137 -10.31 -12.18 -19.50
N LYS A 138 -11.36 -12.97 -19.76
CA LYS A 138 -11.95 -13.16 -21.11
C LYS A 138 -12.73 -11.95 -21.59
N ALA A 139 -13.10 -11.02 -20.72
CA ALA A 139 -13.88 -9.82 -21.06
C ALA A 139 -13.14 -8.82 -21.95
N GLY A 140 -11.79 -8.93 -22.08
CA GLY A 140 -11.01 -8.07 -22.97
C GLY A 140 -9.52 -8.06 -22.64
N HIS A 141 -8.75 -7.36 -23.47
CA HIS A 141 -7.29 -7.35 -23.34
C HIS A 141 -6.81 -6.66 -22.03
N ILE A 142 -7.50 -5.61 -21.56
CA ILE A 142 -7.15 -4.95 -20.30
C ILE A 142 -7.39 -5.90 -19.13
N ASN A 143 -8.52 -6.62 -19.09
CA ASN A 143 -8.81 -7.61 -18.06
C ASN A 143 -7.82 -8.78 -18.09
N ARG A 144 -7.38 -9.18 -19.29
CA ARG A 144 -6.34 -10.21 -19.43
C ARG A 144 -4.99 -9.71 -18.90
N TRP A 145 -4.61 -8.47 -19.19
CA TRP A 145 -3.40 -7.89 -18.61
C TRP A 145 -3.51 -7.72 -17.09
N LEU A 146 -4.64 -7.27 -16.60
CA LEU A 146 -4.90 -7.19 -15.16
C LEU A 146 -4.68 -8.56 -14.48
N ALA A 147 -5.26 -9.63 -15.03
CA ALA A 147 -5.05 -10.97 -14.49
C ALA A 147 -3.61 -11.45 -14.62
N ALA A 148 -2.96 -11.25 -15.78
CA ALA A 148 -1.62 -11.76 -16.02
C ALA A 148 -0.52 -10.89 -15.38
N ASN A 149 -0.56 -9.58 -15.58
CA ASN A 149 0.46 -8.66 -15.09
C ASN A 149 0.23 -8.30 -13.63
N CYS A 150 -0.85 -7.60 -13.27
CA CYS A 150 -1.07 -7.17 -11.90
C CYS A 150 -1.14 -8.38 -10.94
N PHE A 151 -2.08 -9.31 -11.16
CA PHE A 151 -2.26 -10.42 -10.25
C PHE A 151 -1.25 -11.56 -10.46
N GLY A 152 -0.84 -11.81 -11.71
CA GLY A 152 0.11 -12.88 -12.03
C GLY A 152 1.56 -12.53 -11.73
N ASP A 153 2.02 -11.35 -12.10
CA ASP A 153 3.43 -10.97 -11.93
C ASP A 153 3.70 -10.36 -10.56
N TYR A 154 2.74 -9.61 -9.95
CA TYR A 154 2.98 -8.91 -8.69
C TYR A 154 2.32 -9.60 -7.49
N TYR A 155 1.04 -9.96 -7.54
CA TYR A 155 0.37 -10.54 -6.36
C TYR A 155 0.84 -11.94 -5.98
N THR A 156 1.37 -12.72 -6.94
CA THR A 156 1.90 -14.07 -6.66
C THR A 156 3.31 -14.07 -6.10
N ARG A 157 4.01 -12.93 -6.10
CA ARG A 157 5.38 -12.81 -5.59
C ARG A 157 5.45 -13.12 -4.11
N THR A 158 6.58 -13.65 -3.65
CA THR A 158 6.89 -13.78 -2.23
C THR A 158 7.22 -12.41 -1.60
N GLY A 159 7.58 -12.37 -0.33
CA GLY A 159 7.94 -11.14 0.40
C GLY A 159 6.77 -10.47 1.11
N LEU A 160 5.54 -10.51 0.55
CA LEU A 160 4.31 -10.07 1.19
C LEU A 160 3.21 -11.13 1.06
N SER A 161 2.38 -11.27 2.09
CA SER A 161 1.15 -12.08 2.03
C SER A 161 0.08 -11.40 1.17
N LEU A 162 -0.93 -12.15 0.70
CA LEU A 162 -2.07 -11.58 -0.03
C LEU A 162 -2.82 -10.53 0.79
N ALA A 163 -2.98 -10.73 2.10
CA ALA A 163 -3.62 -9.76 2.98
C ALA A 163 -2.83 -8.45 3.07
N GLN A 164 -1.49 -8.53 3.15
CA GLN A 164 -0.63 -7.35 3.11
C GLN A 164 -0.70 -6.65 1.74
N ARG A 165 -0.71 -7.40 0.63
CA ARG A 165 -0.86 -6.86 -0.72
C ARG A 165 -2.18 -6.13 -0.93
N GLU A 166 -3.28 -6.67 -0.43
CA GLU A 166 -4.59 -5.99 -0.47
C GLU A 166 -4.62 -4.74 0.42
N MET A 167 -3.98 -4.77 1.60
CA MET A 167 -3.86 -3.60 2.46
C MET A 167 -3.11 -2.46 1.75
N ILE A 168 -1.91 -2.71 1.21
CA ILE A 168 -1.15 -1.64 0.52
C ILE A 168 -1.88 -1.14 -0.73
N THR A 169 -2.56 -2.02 -1.47
CA THR A 169 -3.38 -1.62 -2.63
C THR A 169 -4.51 -0.69 -2.20
N PHE A 170 -5.20 -1.02 -1.12
CA PHE A 170 -6.25 -0.15 -0.59
C PHE A 170 -5.70 1.27 -0.33
N PHE A 171 -4.49 1.41 0.22
CA PHE A 171 -3.88 2.71 0.50
C PHE A 171 -3.35 3.43 -0.74
N PHE A 172 -2.84 2.73 -1.75
CA PHE A 172 -2.56 3.35 -3.05
C PHE A 172 -3.80 4.03 -3.61
N LEU A 173 -4.95 3.35 -3.56
CA LEU A 173 -6.21 3.86 -4.09
C LEU A 173 -6.80 4.98 -3.23
N ALA A 174 -6.84 4.82 -1.91
CA ALA A 174 -7.35 5.83 -0.99
C ALA A 174 -6.56 7.14 -1.11
N ALA A 175 -5.23 7.04 -1.16
CA ALA A 175 -4.36 8.19 -1.19
C ALA A 175 -4.33 8.90 -2.56
N GLN A 176 -4.43 8.18 -3.68
CA GLN A 176 -4.53 8.86 -4.98
C GLN A 176 -5.91 9.52 -5.20
N GLY A 177 -7.00 8.91 -4.69
CA GLY A 177 -8.37 9.40 -4.84
C GLY A 177 -8.95 9.28 -6.25
N GLY A 178 -10.25 9.52 -6.40
CA GLY A 178 -10.94 9.47 -7.70
C GLY A 178 -11.15 8.05 -8.25
N CYS A 179 -11.06 7.02 -7.40
CA CYS A 179 -11.20 5.61 -7.77
C CYS A 179 -12.01 4.84 -6.71
N GLU A 180 -13.06 5.47 -6.16
CA GLU A 180 -13.90 4.92 -5.08
C GLU A 180 -14.52 3.55 -5.43
N PRO A 181 -14.95 3.25 -6.68
CA PRO A 181 -15.41 1.91 -7.03
C PRO A 181 -14.34 0.82 -6.81
N GLN A 182 -13.10 1.09 -7.24
CA GLN A 182 -11.98 0.18 -7.01
C GLN A 182 -11.62 0.09 -5.53
N LEU A 183 -11.59 1.22 -4.84
CA LEU A 183 -11.34 1.28 -3.41
C LEU A 183 -12.35 0.43 -2.61
N THR A 184 -13.65 0.52 -2.95
CA THR A 184 -14.70 -0.32 -2.36
C THR A 184 -14.47 -1.81 -2.63
N SER A 185 -14.08 -2.16 -3.86
CA SER A 185 -13.79 -3.55 -4.23
C SER A 185 -12.59 -4.10 -3.46
N HIS A 186 -11.52 -3.32 -3.31
CA HIS A 186 -10.33 -3.71 -2.54
C HIS A 186 -10.59 -3.69 -1.02
N ALA A 187 -11.50 -2.87 -0.50
CA ALA A 187 -11.97 -3.00 0.88
C ALA A 187 -12.64 -4.36 1.11
N LYS A 188 -13.51 -4.80 0.17
CA LYS A 188 -14.11 -6.14 0.24
C LYS A 188 -13.06 -7.25 0.11
N GLY A 189 -12.10 -7.11 -0.80
CA GLY A 189 -10.97 -8.03 -0.97
C GLY A 189 -10.16 -8.19 0.33
N ASN A 190 -9.86 -7.10 1.01
CA ASN A 190 -9.24 -7.10 2.33
C ASN A 190 -10.05 -7.92 3.34
N MET A 191 -11.37 -7.66 3.45
CA MET A 191 -12.25 -8.38 4.37
C MET A 191 -12.30 -9.88 4.06
N ASN A 192 -12.29 -10.27 2.79
CA ASN A 192 -12.25 -11.66 2.36
C ASN A 192 -10.95 -12.37 2.77
N LEU A 193 -9.86 -11.63 2.94
CA LEU A 193 -8.55 -12.13 3.36
C LEU A 193 -8.29 -12.01 4.87
N GLY A 194 -9.29 -11.57 5.66
CA GLY A 194 -9.21 -11.46 7.11
C GLY A 194 -8.81 -10.09 7.66
N ASN A 195 -8.55 -9.11 6.80
CA ASN A 195 -8.42 -7.71 7.20
C ASN A 195 -9.83 -7.13 7.35
N ASP A 196 -10.42 -7.25 8.53
CA ASP A 196 -11.81 -6.88 8.79
C ASP A 196 -12.03 -5.36 8.69
N LYS A 197 -13.30 -4.94 8.82
CA LYS A 197 -13.71 -3.55 8.80
C LYS A 197 -12.96 -2.72 9.84
N ASP A 198 -12.88 -3.21 11.07
CA ASP A 198 -12.28 -2.47 12.19
C ASP A 198 -10.77 -2.32 11.99
N PHE A 199 -10.10 -3.34 11.44
CA PHE A 199 -8.71 -3.25 11.02
C PHE A 199 -8.50 -2.15 9.96
N LEU A 200 -9.31 -2.12 8.91
CA LEU A 200 -9.18 -1.11 7.86
C LEU A 200 -9.44 0.31 8.39
N VAL A 201 -10.41 0.50 9.29
CA VAL A 201 -10.65 1.79 9.96
C VAL A 201 -9.43 2.22 10.75
N ARG A 202 -8.82 1.32 11.55
CA ARG A 202 -7.59 1.61 12.29
C ARG A 202 -6.47 2.07 11.37
N VAL A 203 -6.25 1.36 10.27
CA VAL A 203 -5.18 1.73 9.33
C VAL A 203 -5.45 3.07 8.66
N VAL A 204 -6.70 3.37 8.27
CA VAL A 204 -7.08 4.70 7.73
C VAL A 204 -6.82 5.80 8.75
N SER A 205 -7.15 5.56 10.03
CA SER A 205 -6.90 6.52 11.11
C SER A 205 -5.41 6.85 11.21
N GLN A 206 -4.54 5.84 11.19
CA GLN A 206 -3.09 6.01 11.24
C GLN A 206 -2.51 6.74 10.00
N CYS A 207 -3.16 6.63 8.84
CA CYS A 207 -2.73 7.29 7.60
C CYS A 207 -3.32 8.70 7.41
N LEU A 208 -4.26 9.11 8.26
CA LEU A 208 -4.96 10.40 8.15
C LEU A 208 -4.01 11.61 8.12
N PRO A 209 -2.94 11.70 8.93
CA PRO A 209 -2.02 12.83 8.90
C PRO A 209 -1.37 13.06 7.53
N TYR A 210 -1.23 12.01 6.72
CA TYR A 210 -0.54 12.03 5.43
C TYR A 210 -1.44 12.35 4.24
N ILE A 211 -2.76 12.06 4.32
CA ILE A 211 -3.71 12.25 3.20
C ILE A 211 -4.85 13.23 3.50
N GLY A 212 -4.97 13.64 4.75
CA GLY A 212 -5.99 14.58 5.21
C GLY A 212 -7.41 14.00 5.30
N TYR A 213 -8.30 14.76 5.91
CA TYR A 213 -9.66 14.35 6.23
C TYR A 213 -10.51 13.95 5.01
N PRO A 214 -10.52 14.67 3.86
CA PRO A 214 -11.42 14.31 2.77
C PRO A 214 -11.19 12.91 2.22
N ARG A 215 -9.93 12.53 1.99
CA ARG A 215 -9.59 11.19 1.48
C ARG A 215 -9.81 10.10 2.53
N SER A 216 -9.50 10.38 3.79
CA SER A 216 -9.77 9.45 4.89
C SER A 216 -11.26 9.19 5.06
N LEU A 217 -12.11 10.22 5.01
CA LEU A 217 -13.56 10.07 5.08
C LEU A 217 -14.13 9.32 3.88
N ASN A 218 -13.61 9.54 2.67
CA ASN A 218 -13.98 8.76 1.49
C ASN A 218 -13.56 7.28 1.65
N ALA A 219 -12.39 7.00 2.19
CA ALA A 219 -11.94 5.64 2.47
C ALA A 219 -12.87 4.94 3.47
N ILE A 220 -13.25 5.60 4.56
CA ILE A 220 -14.22 5.09 5.54
C ILE A 220 -15.59 4.80 4.88
N ALA A 221 -16.08 5.70 4.01
CA ALA A 221 -17.32 5.47 3.27
C ALA A 221 -17.24 4.22 2.38
N CYS A 222 -16.11 4.00 1.69
CA CYS A 222 -15.88 2.81 0.88
C CYS A 222 -15.81 1.52 1.71
N ILE A 223 -15.16 1.58 2.88
CA ILE A 223 -15.09 0.46 3.85
C ILE A 223 -16.50 0.10 4.33
N ASN A 224 -17.30 1.09 4.74
CA ASN A 224 -18.68 0.87 5.20
C ASN A 224 -19.52 0.21 4.10
N LYS A 225 -19.47 0.74 2.88
CA LYS A 225 -20.17 0.18 1.72
C LYS A 225 -19.76 -1.27 1.42
N ALA A 226 -18.47 -1.58 1.51
CA ALA A 226 -17.95 -2.93 1.30
C ALA A 226 -18.42 -3.91 2.38
N ALA A 227 -18.64 -3.45 3.61
CA ALA A 227 -19.10 -4.28 4.72
C ALA A 227 -20.61 -4.59 4.68
N GLU A 228 -21.42 -3.80 3.96
CA GLU A 228 -22.87 -4.00 3.79
C GLU A 228 -23.24 -5.09 2.77
N GLY A 229 -22.33 -5.41 1.85
CA GLY A 229 -22.51 -6.38 0.76
C GLY A 229 -21.61 -7.60 0.89
#